data_a51540660f5baa953b7db984e5eb1319
#
_entry.id   a51540660f5baa953b7db984e5eb1319
#
_cell.length_a   1.000
_cell.length_b   1.000
_cell.length_c   1.000
_cell.angle_alpha   90.00
_cell.angle_beta   90.00
_cell.angle_gamma   90.00
#
_symmetry.space_group_name_H-M   'P 1'
#
loop_
_entity.id
_entity.type
_entity.pdbx_description
1 polymer ?
#
loop_
_entity_poly.entity_id
_entity_poly.type
_entity_poly.pdbx_seq_one_letter_code
_entity_poly.pdbx_strand_id
1 'polypeptide(L)'
;FIDILNLVKPKLFMIENVKGLLTHNNGETIKKIIATINENDLYNITYKCLDASKYEVPQKRERVFIVGVLKSLNRSFEFPKESTNKKVLQDVLIDVPISNGLKYNQRKKELFNMIPQGGCWINLPENLQKEYLGNSYNSGGGKRGILYRLSMEKPSLTLLCSPSQKQTERCHPLEDRPLTIREYARIQTFDDDYEFCASVNSQYKQIGN
;
A
#
# COMPACT_ATOMS: atom_id res chain seq x y z
N PHE A 1 16.92 -12.75 11.05
CA PHE A 1 15.99 -13.65 10.35
C PHE A 1 16.69 -14.95 9.95
N ILE A 2 17.80 -14.93 9.21
CA ILE A 2 18.50 -16.12 8.72
C ILE A 2 18.95 -17.03 9.87
N ASP A 3 19.48 -16.49 10.95
CA ASP A 3 19.88 -17.26 12.14
C ASP A 3 18.68 -18.02 12.74
N ILE A 4 17.52 -17.37 12.82
CA ILE A 4 16.27 -17.99 13.29
C ILE A 4 15.81 -19.07 12.32
N LEU A 5 15.89 -18.82 11.01
CA LEU A 5 15.53 -19.79 9.97
C LEU A 5 16.39 -21.06 10.06
N ASN A 6 17.69 -20.88 10.23
CA ASN A 6 18.64 -21.99 10.37
C ASN A 6 18.45 -22.80 11.67
N LEU A 7 18.05 -22.11 12.75
CA LEU A 7 17.79 -22.74 14.04
C LEU A 7 16.47 -23.52 14.04
N VAL A 8 15.39 -22.87 13.59
CA VAL A 8 14.01 -23.40 13.68
C VAL A 8 13.72 -24.40 12.55
N LYS A 9 14.30 -24.20 11.38
CA LYS A 9 14.09 -25.01 10.16
C LYS A 9 12.59 -25.26 9.88
N PRO A 10 11.77 -24.19 9.75
CA PRO A 10 10.34 -24.33 9.55
C PRO A 10 10.04 -25.09 8.24
N LYS A 11 8.93 -25.80 8.19
CA LYS A 11 8.47 -26.50 6.97
C LYS A 11 8.24 -25.53 5.79
N LEU A 12 7.80 -24.33 6.09
CA LEU A 12 7.57 -23.24 5.14
C LEU A 12 7.89 -21.91 5.82
N PHE A 13 8.51 -20.99 5.08
CA PHE A 13 8.63 -19.60 5.47
C PHE A 13 8.17 -18.67 4.34
N MET A 14 7.75 -17.47 4.70
CA MET A 14 7.44 -16.39 3.78
C MET A 14 8.08 -15.08 4.24
N ILE A 15 8.71 -14.38 3.31
CA ILE A 15 9.23 -13.02 3.52
C ILE A 15 8.45 -12.09 2.60
N GLU A 16 7.93 -11.00 3.15
CA GLU A 16 7.34 -9.91 2.38
C GLU A 16 8.25 -8.70 2.38
N ASN A 17 8.35 -8.01 1.24
CA ASN A 17 9.09 -6.77 1.12
C ASN A 17 8.51 -5.87 0.02
N VAL A 18 8.92 -4.60 -0.01
CA VAL A 18 8.51 -3.65 -1.05
C VAL A 18 9.14 -4.01 -2.40
N LYS A 19 8.45 -3.64 -3.50
CA LYS A 19 8.92 -3.87 -4.88
C LYS A 19 10.35 -3.38 -5.14
N GLY A 20 10.76 -2.30 -4.47
CA GLY A 20 12.10 -1.74 -4.59
C GLY A 20 13.23 -2.73 -4.30
N LEU A 21 12.97 -3.82 -3.53
CA LEU A 21 13.93 -4.87 -3.29
C LEU A 21 14.46 -5.53 -4.57
N LEU A 22 13.60 -5.64 -5.61
CA LEU A 22 13.98 -6.25 -6.90
C LEU A 22 15.02 -5.44 -7.67
N THR A 23 15.01 -4.12 -7.51
CA THR A 23 15.90 -3.21 -8.24
C THR A 23 17.00 -2.63 -7.34
N HIS A 24 16.92 -2.85 -6.04
CA HIS A 24 17.92 -2.34 -5.10
C HIS A 24 19.29 -2.89 -5.44
N ASN A 25 20.26 -1.98 -5.56
CA ASN A 25 21.64 -2.27 -5.96
C ASN A 25 21.70 -3.14 -7.25
N ASN A 26 20.96 -2.73 -8.31
CA ASN A 26 20.84 -3.44 -9.59
C ASN A 26 20.39 -4.92 -9.46
N GLY A 27 19.58 -5.22 -8.44
CA GLY A 27 19.08 -6.58 -8.18
C GLY A 27 20.04 -7.47 -7.37
N GLU A 28 21.23 -6.99 -7.01
CA GLU A 28 22.19 -7.78 -6.24
C GLU A 28 21.70 -8.09 -4.82
N THR A 29 20.87 -7.21 -4.24
CA THR A 29 20.38 -7.42 -2.88
C THR A 29 19.48 -8.65 -2.76
N ILE A 30 18.52 -8.83 -3.67
CA ILE A 30 17.66 -10.01 -3.63
C ILE A 30 18.45 -11.29 -3.94
N LYS A 31 19.42 -11.24 -4.86
CA LYS A 31 20.30 -12.38 -5.15
C LYS A 31 21.08 -12.80 -3.91
N LYS A 32 21.67 -11.85 -3.18
CA LYS A 32 22.38 -12.11 -1.92
C LYS A 32 21.47 -12.73 -0.85
N ILE A 33 20.26 -12.17 -0.67
CA ILE A 33 19.29 -12.72 0.29
C ILE A 33 18.98 -14.18 -0.04
N ILE A 34 18.68 -14.49 -1.30
CA ILE A 34 18.36 -15.85 -1.74
C ILE A 34 19.57 -16.77 -1.56
N ALA A 35 20.77 -16.34 -1.93
CA ALA A 35 22.00 -17.11 -1.77
C ALA A 35 22.26 -17.45 -0.29
N THR A 36 22.15 -16.46 0.61
CA THR A 36 22.38 -16.67 2.05
C THR A 36 21.31 -17.58 2.67
N ILE A 37 20.04 -17.48 2.28
CA ILE A 37 19.01 -18.42 2.74
C ILE A 37 19.31 -19.84 2.25
N ASN A 38 19.90 -19.98 1.07
CA ASN A 38 20.15 -21.27 0.43
C ASN A 38 21.56 -21.85 0.69
N GLU A 39 22.38 -21.21 1.52
CA GLU A 39 23.74 -21.68 1.86
C GLU A 39 23.77 -23.16 2.29
N ASN A 40 22.76 -23.61 3.05
CA ASN A 40 22.64 -24.99 3.52
C ASN A 40 21.80 -25.89 2.59
N ASP A 41 21.37 -25.39 1.45
CA ASP A 41 20.54 -26.07 0.45
C ASP A 41 19.26 -26.75 1.01
N LEU A 42 18.67 -26.18 2.06
CA LEU A 42 17.55 -26.80 2.79
C LEU A 42 16.18 -26.52 2.12
N TYR A 43 16.06 -25.44 1.33
CA TYR A 43 14.76 -24.95 0.85
C TYR A 43 14.67 -24.87 -0.66
N ASN A 44 13.50 -25.23 -1.19
CA ASN A 44 13.08 -24.82 -2.53
C ASN A 44 12.53 -23.40 -2.42
N ILE A 45 13.22 -22.41 -3.02
CA ILE A 45 12.89 -20.98 -2.90
C ILE A 45 12.25 -20.50 -4.20
N THR A 46 11.11 -19.85 -4.08
CA THR A 46 10.45 -19.12 -5.17
C THR A 46 10.18 -17.70 -4.73
N TYR A 47 10.18 -16.73 -5.67
CA TYR A 47 9.75 -15.37 -5.35
C TYR A 47 8.98 -14.75 -6.50
N LYS A 48 8.04 -13.85 -6.16
CA LYS A 48 7.22 -13.12 -7.14
C LYS A 48 6.83 -11.75 -6.57
N CYS A 49 6.74 -10.75 -7.44
CA CYS A 49 6.10 -9.49 -7.10
C CYS A 49 4.61 -9.59 -7.43
N LEU A 50 3.76 -9.39 -6.43
CA LEU A 50 2.31 -9.40 -6.57
C LEU A 50 1.76 -7.99 -6.41
N ASP A 51 0.75 -7.65 -7.23
CA ASP A 51 -0.06 -6.45 -7.08
C ASP A 51 -1.41 -6.85 -6.48
N ALA A 52 -1.72 -6.38 -5.27
CA ALA A 52 -2.95 -6.71 -4.57
C ALA A 52 -4.22 -6.44 -5.40
N SER A 53 -4.21 -5.41 -6.26
CA SER A 53 -5.35 -5.10 -7.13
C SER A 53 -5.71 -6.20 -8.14
N LYS A 54 -4.83 -7.18 -8.32
CA LYS A 54 -5.07 -8.35 -9.16
C LYS A 54 -5.62 -9.56 -8.40
N TYR A 55 -5.85 -9.40 -7.09
CA TYR A 55 -6.34 -10.42 -6.17
C TYR A 55 -7.57 -9.96 -5.38
N GLU A 56 -8.45 -9.21 -6.05
CA GLU A 56 -9.72 -8.69 -5.51
C GLU A 56 -9.59 -7.72 -4.33
N VAL A 57 -8.41 -7.09 -4.19
CA VAL A 57 -8.18 -6.02 -3.23
C VAL A 57 -8.31 -4.67 -3.94
N PRO A 58 -9.14 -3.73 -3.49
CA PRO A 58 -9.34 -2.43 -4.16
C PRO A 58 -8.18 -1.47 -3.91
N GLN A 59 -6.94 -1.97 -4.02
CA GLN A 59 -5.72 -1.20 -3.79
C GLN A 59 -4.57 -1.68 -4.69
N LYS A 60 -3.92 -0.74 -5.37
CA LYS A 60 -2.63 -0.98 -6.04
C LYS A 60 -1.52 -1.02 -4.99
N ARG A 61 -1.11 -2.22 -4.60
CA ARG A 61 -0.04 -2.45 -3.63
C ARG A 61 0.85 -3.57 -4.13
N GLU A 62 2.01 -3.20 -4.65
CA GLU A 62 3.00 -4.17 -5.14
C GLU A 62 3.94 -4.58 -4.01
N ARG A 63 4.06 -5.89 -3.79
CA ARG A 63 4.95 -6.49 -2.78
C ARG A 63 5.66 -7.70 -3.33
N VAL A 64 6.92 -7.86 -2.96
CA VAL A 64 7.72 -9.04 -3.27
C VAL A 64 7.51 -10.04 -2.17
N PHE A 65 7.10 -11.24 -2.54
CA PHE A 65 7.01 -12.39 -1.65
C PHE A 65 8.10 -13.39 -2.02
N ILE A 66 8.90 -13.79 -1.03
CA ILE A 66 9.88 -14.87 -1.15
C ILE A 66 9.38 -16.01 -0.28
N VAL A 67 9.16 -17.17 -0.88
CA VAL A 67 8.62 -18.34 -0.18
C VAL A 67 9.64 -19.48 -0.28
N GLY A 68 9.95 -20.11 0.84
CA GLY A 68 10.79 -21.30 0.90
C GLY A 68 10.03 -22.48 1.49
N VAL A 69 10.08 -23.61 0.79
CA VAL A 69 9.51 -24.90 1.25
C VAL A 69 10.64 -25.85 1.53
N LEU A 70 10.65 -26.47 2.70
CA LEU A 70 11.69 -27.43 3.11
C LEU A 70 11.76 -28.60 2.10
N LYS A 71 12.95 -28.86 1.55
CA LYS A 71 13.15 -29.86 0.49
C LYS A 71 12.73 -31.30 0.89
N SER A 72 12.87 -31.62 2.16
CA SER A 72 12.48 -32.97 2.67
C SER A 72 10.98 -33.25 2.55
N LEU A 73 10.14 -32.22 2.29
CA LEU A 73 8.72 -32.40 2.07
C LEU A 73 8.37 -32.84 0.64
N ASN A 74 9.33 -32.82 -0.29
CA ASN A 74 9.10 -33.08 -1.72
C ASN A 74 7.92 -32.30 -2.31
N ARG A 75 7.79 -31.03 -1.95
CA ARG A 75 6.72 -30.11 -2.38
C ARG A 75 7.32 -28.80 -2.89
N SER A 76 6.59 -28.16 -3.79
CA SER A 76 6.85 -26.79 -4.26
C SER A 76 5.70 -25.86 -3.87
N PHE A 77 5.98 -24.57 -3.81
CA PHE A 77 4.97 -23.53 -3.63
C PHE A 77 4.67 -22.89 -4.99
N GLU A 78 3.39 -22.76 -5.30
CA GLU A 78 2.91 -22.03 -6.47
C GLU A 78 2.13 -20.79 -6.03
N PHE A 79 2.47 -19.65 -6.60
CA PHE A 79 1.71 -18.42 -6.36
C PHE A 79 0.31 -18.53 -6.97
N PRO A 80 -0.71 -17.98 -6.30
CA PRO A 80 -2.07 -18.00 -6.82
C PRO A 80 -2.15 -17.29 -8.18
N LYS A 81 -3.11 -17.71 -9.00
CA LYS A 81 -3.43 -17.04 -10.26
C LYS A 81 -4.12 -15.70 -9.98
N GLU A 82 -3.88 -14.73 -10.87
CA GLU A 82 -4.55 -13.44 -10.80
C GLU A 82 -6.06 -13.62 -11.03
N SER A 83 -6.90 -12.91 -10.28
CA SER A 83 -8.34 -12.90 -10.48
C SER A 83 -8.72 -12.09 -11.72
N THR A 84 -9.76 -12.53 -12.42
CA THR A 84 -10.40 -11.74 -13.48
C THR A 84 -11.32 -10.64 -12.92
N ASN A 85 -11.77 -10.79 -11.68
CA ASN A 85 -12.60 -9.82 -10.96
C ASN A 85 -11.71 -8.74 -10.35
N LYS A 86 -11.89 -7.48 -10.77
CA LYS A 86 -11.13 -6.32 -10.27
C LYS A 86 -12.03 -5.48 -9.39
N LYS A 87 -11.67 -5.33 -8.14
CA LYS A 87 -12.38 -4.44 -7.21
C LYS A 87 -11.87 -3.00 -7.31
N VAL A 88 -12.80 -2.07 -7.22
CA VAL A 88 -12.56 -0.62 -7.17
C VAL A 88 -13.08 -0.04 -5.85
N LEU A 89 -12.84 1.26 -5.58
CA LEU A 89 -13.27 1.86 -4.32
C LEU A 89 -14.79 1.87 -4.14
N GLN A 90 -15.55 1.95 -5.21
CA GLN A 90 -17.01 1.87 -5.15
C GLN A 90 -17.50 0.57 -4.50
N ASP A 91 -16.79 -0.54 -4.68
CA ASP A 91 -17.20 -1.84 -4.14
C ASP A 91 -17.08 -1.93 -2.62
N VAL A 92 -16.32 -1.01 -1.99
CA VAL A 92 -16.00 -1.09 -0.54
C VAL A 92 -16.28 0.19 0.25
N LEU A 93 -16.56 1.32 -0.43
CA LEU A 93 -16.84 2.59 0.23
C LEU A 93 -18.33 2.94 0.27
N ILE A 94 -19.22 1.98 0.02
CA ILE A 94 -20.66 2.12 0.22
C ILE A 94 -21.01 1.55 1.59
N ASP A 95 -21.92 2.25 2.31
CA ASP A 95 -22.44 1.83 3.63
C ASP A 95 -21.33 1.50 4.65
N VAL A 96 -20.28 2.31 4.67
CA VAL A 96 -19.18 2.14 5.63
C VAL A 96 -19.66 2.55 7.02
N PRO A 97 -19.47 1.72 8.05
CA PRO A 97 -19.78 2.08 9.44
C PRO A 97 -19.06 3.36 9.86
N ILE A 98 -19.77 4.19 10.65
CA ILE A 98 -19.20 5.45 11.17
C ILE A 98 -17.97 5.13 12.00
N SER A 99 -16.88 5.82 11.70
CA SER A 99 -15.61 5.70 12.44
C SER A 99 -14.86 7.01 12.50
N ASN A 100 -13.95 7.11 13.47
CA ASN A 100 -13.08 8.27 13.60
C ASN A 100 -12.10 8.37 12.42
N GLY A 101 -11.59 9.60 12.20
CA GLY A 101 -10.60 9.86 11.18
C GLY A 101 -9.89 11.20 11.40
N LEU A 102 -8.83 11.42 10.63
CA LEU A 102 -8.15 12.71 10.57
C LEU A 102 -9.03 13.73 9.84
N LYS A 103 -8.79 15.01 10.09
CA LYS A 103 -9.51 16.11 9.46
C LYS A 103 -8.54 17.03 8.73
N TYR A 104 -8.99 17.57 7.59
CA TYR A 104 -8.29 18.67 6.93
C TYR A 104 -8.62 20.00 7.59
N ASN A 105 -7.68 20.94 7.57
CA ASN A 105 -7.96 22.33 7.85
C ASN A 105 -8.75 22.95 6.69
N GLN A 106 -9.32 24.16 6.92
CA GLN A 106 -10.18 24.84 5.96
C GLN A 106 -9.47 25.08 4.62
N ARG A 107 -8.21 25.57 4.64
CA ARG A 107 -7.42 25.82 3.41
C ARG A 107 -7.26 24.55 2.57
N LYS A 108 -7.02 23.44 3.18
CA LYS A 108 -6.87 22.15 2.47
C LYS A 108 -8.18 21.66 1.86
N LYS A 109 -9.31 21.86 2.53
CA LYS A 109 -10.63 21.54 1.98
C LYS A 109 -10.91 22.38 0.74
N GLU A 110 -10.63 23.70 0.78
CA GLU A 110 -10.77 24.59 -0.37
C GLU A 110 -9.96 24.12 -1.59
N LEU A 111 -8.72 23.66 -1.37
CA LEU A 111 -7.90 23.11 -2.45
C LEU A 111 -8.50 21.81 -3.01
N PHE A 112 -8.93 20.90 -2.13
CA PHE A 112 -9.52 19.65 -2.59
C PHE A 112 -10.85 19.84 -3.32
N ASN A 113 -11.65 20.82 -2.95
CA ASN A 113 -12.91 21.14 -3.66
C ASN A 113 -12.70 21.46 -5.15
N MET A 114 -11.50 21.93 -5.54
CA MET A 114 -11.12 22.19 -6.94
C MET A 114 -10.53 20.97 -7.66
N ILE A 115 -10.25 19.87 -6.93
CA ILE A 115 -9.59 18.71 -7.50
C ILE A 115 -10.62 17.61 -7.78
N PRO A 116 -10.78 17.18 -9.04
CA PRO A 116 -11.73 16.13 -9.40
C PRO A 116 -11.29 14.76 -8.89
N GLN A 117 -12.19 13.76 -8.93
CA GLN A 117 -11.85 12.39 -8.63
C GLN A 117 -10.68 11.87 -9.49
N GLY A 118 -9.72 11.22 -8.86
CA GLY A 118 -8.49 10.75 -9.51
C GLY A 118 -7.48 11.85 -9.83
N GLY A 119 -7.79 13.11 -9.50
CA GLY A 119 -6.92 14.27 -9.70
C GLY A 119 -5.95 14.50 -8.55
N CYS A 120 -5.07 15.48 -8.73
CA CYS A 120 -4.07 15.87 -7.74
C CYS A 120 -3.74 17.37 -7.90
N TRP A 121 -2.73 17.84 -7.20
CA TRP A 121 -2.29 19.24 -7.22
C TRP A 121 -2.16 19.87 -8.63
N ILE A 122 -1.89 19.10 -9.69
CA ILE A 122 -1.77 19.56 -11.07
C ILE A 122 -3.10 20.14 -11.59
N ASN A 123 -4.22 19.70 -11.02
CA ASN A 123 -5.56 20.20 -11.39
C ASN A 123 -5.90 21.58 -10.81
N LEU A 124 -5.08 22.10 -9.90
CA LEU A 124 -5.25 23.43 -9.35
C LEU A 124 -4.82 24.50 -10.35
N PRO A 125 -5.35 25.74 -10.25
CA PRO A 125 -4.79 26.92 -10.92
C PRO A 125 -3.28 27.09 -10.60
N GLU A 126 -2.50 27.57 -11.56
CA GLU A 126 -1.04 27.63 -11.46
C GLU A 126 -0.54 28.42 -10.24
N ASN A 127 -1.21 29.54 -9.92
CA ASN A 127 -0.88 30.33 -8.73
C ASN A 127 -1.00 29.52 -7.44
N LEU A 128 -2.05 28.68 -7.30
CA LEU A 128 -2.24 27.80 -6.14
C LEU A 128 -1.26 26.61 -6.14
N GLN A 129 -0.90 26.09 -7.31
CA GLN A 129 0.15 25.08 -7.42
C GLN A 129 1.48 25.61 -6.86
N LYS A 130 1.90 26.82 -7.29
CA LYS A 130 3.12 27.48 -6.85
C LYS A 130 3.07 27.79 -5.35
N GLU A 131 1.95 28.32 -4.87
CA GLU A 131 1.74 28.62 -3.44
C GLU A 131 1.89 27.36 -2.58
N TYR A 132 1.19 26.28 -2.95
CA TYR A 132 1.16 25.05 -2.14
C TYR A 132 2.47 24.28 -2.17
N LEU A 133 3.11 24.20 -3.32
CA LEU A 133 4.37 23.45 -3.48
C LEU A 133 5.62 24.26 -3.08
N GLY A 134 5.57 25.59 -3.18
CA GLY A 134 6.70 26.46 -2.90
C GLY A 134 7.92 26.05 -3.73
N ASN A 135 9.09 25.98 -3.10
CA ASN A 135 10.34 25.60 -3.76
C ASN A 135 10.28 24.23 -4.47
N SER A 136 9.39 23.33 -4.02
CA SER A 136 9.22 22.04 -4.66
C SER A 136 8.49 22.09 -6.01
N TYR A 137 7.95 23.24 -6.41
CA TYR A 137 7.21 23.37 -7.68
C TYR A 137 8.09 23.04 -8.88
N ASN A 138 9.32 23.54 -8.88
CA ASN A 138 10.29 23.34 -9.98
C ASN A 138 11.17 22.11 -9.83
N SER A 139 11.09 21.37 -8.70
CA SER A 139 11.89 20.16 -8.52
C SER A 139 11.33 18.99 -9.32
N GLY A 140 12.21 18.14 -9.88
CA GLY A 140 11.79 16.92 -10.61
C GLY A 140 11.26 15.84 -9.70
N GLY A 141 10.45 14.91 -10.26
CA GLY A 141 10.06 13.62 -9.66
C GLY A 141 8.93 13.67 -8.62
N GLY A 142 8.36 12.50 -8.36
CA GLY A 142 7.63 12.09 -7.13
C GLY A 142 6.39 12.85 -6.67
N LYS A 143 5.89 13.85 -7.36
CA LYS A 143 4.85 14.76 -6.85
C LYS A 143 3.39 14.31 -7.03
N ARG A 144 3.12 13.30 -7.84
CA ARG A 144 1.74 12.89 -8.18
C ARG A 144 0.90 12.42 -6.98
N GLY A 145 1.51 12.14 -5.84
CA GLY A 145 0.80 11.79 -4.61
C GLY A 145 0.41 12.98 -3.72
N ILE A 146 0.79 14.21 -4.10
CA ILE A 146 0.46 15.42 -3.34
C ILE A 146 -0.95 15.85 -3.71
N LEU A 147 -1.77 16.19 -2.70
CA LEU A 147 -3.18 16.54 -2.87
C LEU A 147 -3.91 15.56 -3.79
N TYR A 148 -3.74 14.27 -3.57
CA TYR A 148 -4.36 13.26 -4.42
C TYR A 148 -5.76 12.90 -3.92
N ARG A 149 -6.78 13.21 -4.73
CA ARG A 149 -8.14 12.73 -4.52
C ARG A 149 -8.29 11.37 -5.18
N LEU A 150 -8.76 10.38 -4.41
CA LEU A 150 -9.08 9.05 -4.93
C LEU A 150 -10.25 9.10 -5.93
N SER A 151 -10.53 8.00 -6.61
CA SER A 151 -11.67 7.86 -7.52
C SER A 151 -12.45 6.60 -7.18
N MET A 152 -13.78 6.71 -7.16
CA MET A 152 -14.67 5.56 -6.92
C MET A 152 -14.48 4.43 -7.95
N GLU A 153 -14.18 4.78 -9.19
CA GLU A 153 -14.06 3.85 -10.32
C GLU A 153 -12.68 3.17 -10.43
N LYS A 154 -11.78 3.42 -9.46
CA LYS A 154 -10.40 2.89 -9.49
C LYS A 154 -10.03 2.27 -8.15
N PRO A 155 -9.13 1.29 -8.14
CA PRO A 155 -8.51 0.88 -6.87
C PRO A 155 -7.71 2.03 -6.27
N SER A 156 -7.64 2.11 -4.95
CA SER A 156 -6.80 3.06 -4.25
C SER A 156 -5.33 2.91 -4.65
N LEU A 157 -4.58 3.99 -4.56
CA LEU A 157 -3.13 3.89 -4.49
C LEU A 157 -2.74 3.26 -3.14
N THR A 158 -1.50 2.78 -3.04
CA THR A 158 -0.99 2.19 -1.78
C THR A 158 -1.30 3.08 -0.58
N LEU A 159 -2.03 2.53 0.38
CA LEU A 159 -2.28 3.14 1.67
C LEU A 159 -1.03 2.99 2.54
N LEU A 160 -0.66 4.08 3.20
CA LEU A 160 0.50 4.15 4.10
C LEU A 160 0.04 4.33 5.55
N CYS A 161 0.97 4.59 6.46
CA CYS A 161 0.68 4.74 7.89
C CYS A 161 -0.17 5.98 8.25
N SER A 162 -0.49 6.85 7.28
CA SER A 162 -1.38 8.00 7.46
C SER A 162 -1.96 8.47 6.12
N PRO A 163 -3.27 8.79 6.05
CA PRO A 163 -3.91 9.27 4.83
C PRO A 163 -3.59 10.74 4.51
N SER A 164 -2.98 11.49 5.43
CA SER A 164 -2.76 12.93 5.31
C SER A 164 -1.29 13.35 5.19
N GLN A 165 -0.38 12.43 4.90
CA GLN A 165 1.01 12.79 4.62
C GLN A 165 1.13 13.56 3.30
N LYS A 166 1.82 14.71 3.30
CA LYS A 166 1.89 15.63 2.16
C LYS A 166 2.25 14.98 0.83
N GLN A 167 3.18 14.04 0.82
CA GLN A 167 3.66 13.39 -0.41
C GLN A 167 2.81 12.20 -0.87
N THR A 168 1.98 11.64 0.01
CA THR A 168 1.24 10.41 -0.23
C THR A 168 -0.19 10.51 0.28
N GLU A 169 -0.77 11.69 0.11
CA GLU A 169 -2.11 12.02 0.58
C GLU A 169 -3.19 11.20 -0.12
N ARG A 170 -4.23 10.85 0.62
CA ARG A 170 -5.38 10.07 0.14
C ARG A 170 -6.67 10.73 0.60
N CYS A 171 -7.15 11.69 -0.20
CA CYS A 171 -8.44 12.32 0.02
C CYS A 171 -9.56 11.37 -0.40
N HIS A 172 -10.67 11.37 0.35
CA HIS A 172 -11.88 10.65 -0.02
C HIS A 172 -12.36 11.04 -1.42
N PRO A 173 -12.88 10.10 -2.24
CA PRO A 173 -13.28 10.40 -3.62
C PRO A 173 -14.32 11.51 -3.75
N LEU A 174 -15.33 11.53 -2.87
CA LEU A 174 -16.50 12.38 -2.94
C LEU A 174 -16.51 13.53 -1.91
N GLU A 175 -15.67 13.47 -0.88
CA GLU A 175 -15.67 14.41 0.22
C GLU A 175 -14.30 15.04 0.45
N ASP A 176 -14.26 16.30 0.92
CA ASP A 176 -13.00 17.04 1.15
C ASP A 176 -12.40 16.72 2.51
N ARG A 177 -12.10 15.43 2.73
CA ARG A 177 -11.52 14.89 3.96
C ARG A 177 -10.61 13.70 3.67
N PRO A 178 -9.72 13.33 4.62
CA PRO A 178 -9.05 12.03 4.58
C PRO A 178 -10.08 10.89 4.70
N LEU A 179 -9.68 9.68 4.29
CA LEU A 179 -10.43 8.47 4.59
C LEU A 179 -10.51 8.28 6.12
N THR A 180 -11.64 7.79 6.63
CA THR A 180 -11.80 7.37 8.03
C THR A 180 -11.07 6.05 8.30
N ILE A 181 -10.98 5.64 9.56
CA ILE A 181 -10.34 4.38 9.97
C ILE A 181 -11.02 3.20 9.28
N ARG A 182 -12.37 3.14 9.27
CA ARG A 182 -13.10 2.00 8.68
C ARG A 182 -13.01 1.98 7.15
N GLU A 183 -13.05 3.13 6.48
CA GLU A 183 -12.79 3.22 5.05
C GLU A 183 -11.37 2.73 4.70
N TYR A 184 -10.38 3.12 5.52
CA TYR A 184 -9.00 2.69 5.35
C TYR A 184 -8.84 1.18 5.51
N ALA A 185 -9.54 0.61 6.53
CA ALA A 185 -9.56 -0.82 6.82
C ALA A 185 -10.21 -1.63 5.70
N ARG A 186 -11.40 -1.21 5.22
CA ARG A 186 -12.10 -1.88 4.11
C ARG A 186 -11.28 -1.92 2.82
N ILE A 187 -10.52 -0.87 2.50
CA ILE A 187 -9.61 -0.87 1.35
C ILE A 187 -8.48 -1.90 1.51
N GLN A 188 -8.08 -2.21 2.74
CA GLN A 188 -7.10 -3.26 3.07
C GLN A 188 -7.78 -4.62 3.33
N THR A 189 -9.10 -4.73 3.08
CA THR A 189 -9.92 -5.95 3.23
C THR A 189 -10.05 -6.47 4.67
N PHE A 190 -9.94 -5.60 5.67
CA PHE A 190 -10.34 -5.94 7.03
C PHE A 190 -11.86 -5.93 7.15
N ASP A 191 -12.39 -6.90 7.87
CA ASP A 191 -13.82 -6.98 8.20
C ASP A 191 -14.27 -5.83 9.10
N ASP A 192 -15.55 -5.48 9.07
CA ASP A 192 -16.07 -4.34 9.83
C ASP A 192 -16.08 -4.54 11.34
N ASP A 193 -16.08 -5.75 11.81
CA ASP A 193 -16.00 -6.14 13.22
C ASP A 193 -14.55 -6.19 13.74
N TYR A 194 -13.56 -6.08 12.85
CA TYR A 194 -12.16 -6.05 13.30
C TYR A 194 -11.85 -4.76 14.08
N GLU A 195 -11.43 -4.91 15.33
CA GLU A 195 -11.15 -3.80 16.23
C GLU A 195 -9.68 -3.37 16.16
N PHE A 196 -9.46 -2.08 15.93
CA PHE A 196 -8.14 -1.46 15.99
C PHE A 196 -8.01 -0.70 17.33
N CYS A 197 -6.90 -0.92 18.04
CA CYS A 197 -6.66 -0.33 19.35
C CYS A 197 -5.80 0.93 19.29
N ALA A 198 -5.80 1.70 20.38
CA ALA A 198 -5.00 2.90 20.62
C ALA A 198 -5.48 4.15 19.83
N SER A 199 -4.62 5.15 19.68
CA SER A 199 -4.97 6.43 19.06
C SER A 199 -5.31 6.29 17.57
N VAL A 200 -6.06 7.26 17.02
CA VAL A 200 -6.41 7.32 15.59
C VAL A 200 -5.17 7.18 14.69
N ASN A 201 -4.07 7.83 15.02
CA ASN A 201 -2.81 7.71 14.27
C ASN A 201 -2.22 6.30 14.35
N SER A 202 -2.31 5.66 15.53
CA SER A 202 -1.85 4.27 15.70
C SER A 202 -2.69 3.30 14.89
N GLN A 203 -4.00 3.50 14.83
CA GLN A 203 -4.92 2.68 14.03
C GLN A 203 -4.60 2.78 12.53
N TYR A 204 -4.40 3.98 11.98
CA TYR A 204 -3.93 4.14 10.60
C TYR A 204 -2.60 3.42 10.34
N LYS A 205 -1.67 3.48 11.31
CA LYS A 205 -0.38 2.80 11.20
C LYS A 205 -0.53 1.28 11.20
N GLN A 206 -1.42 0.72 12.03
CA GLN A 206 -1.74 -0.71 12.05
C GLN A 206 -2.30 -1.16 10.70
N ILE A 207 -3.23 -0.41 10.12
CA ILE A 207 -3.85 -0.74 8.84
C ILE A 207 -2.87 -0.57 7.66
N GLY A 208 -2.03 0.45 7.68
CA GLY A 208 -1.12 0.79 6.56
C GLY A 208 0.13 -0.10 6.46
N ASN A 209 0.52 -0.72 7.57
CA ASN A 209 1.65 -1.66 7.61
C ASN A 209 1.23 -3.02 7.08
#